data_993dcf2e0f060cd5e9bbd5d19c025ce3
#
_entry.id   993dcf2e0f060cd5e9bbd5d19c025ce3
#
_cell.length_a   1.000
_cell.length_b   1.000
_cell.length_c   1.000
_cell.angle_alpha   90.00
_cell.angle_beta   90.00
_cell.angle_gamma   90.00
#
_symmetry.space_group_name_H-M   'P 1'
#
loop_
_entity.id
_entity.type
_entity.pdbx_description
1 polymer ?
#
loop_
_entity_poly.entity_id
_entity_poly.type
_entity_poly.pdbx_seq_one_letter_code
_entity_poly.pdbx_strand_id
1 'polypeptide(L)'
;MKKHYLEFLRILLLAQIFFFSGTNLVSSEDNTYFLTSESLLTYCQSNLPAEDGICQGYLAGVTDSVYSGHLGDFISICVPKGVTTTELKTLFISYAIEYPEFFERAADGLFTDALASKFSC
;
A
#
# COMPACT_ATOMS: atom_id res chain seq x y z
N MET A 1 29.83 -2.09 -56.38
CA MET A 1 28.64 -1.37 -55.92
C MET A 1 27.61 -2.24 -55.16
N LYS A 2 27.26 -3.42 -55.65
CA LYS A 2 26.26 -4.28 -54.95
C LYS A 2 26.71 -4.76 -53.54
N LYS A 3 28.00 -5.01 -53.34
CA LYS A 3 28.52 -5.52 -52.08
C LYS A 3 28.46 -4.48 -50.92
N HIS A 4 28.74 -3.21 -51.24
CA HIS A 4 28.65 -2.13 -50.25
C HIS A 4 27.21 -1.74 -49.90
N TYR A 5 26.29 -1.96 -50.82
CA TYR A 5 24.87 -1.69 -50.56
C TYR A 5 24.26 -2.75 -49.60
N LEU A 6 24.68 -3.99 -49.73
CA LEU A 6 24.26 -5.08 -48.82
C LEU A 6 24.79 -4.91 -47.39
N GLU A 7 26.03 -4.42 -47.26
CA GLU A 7 26.62 -4.14 -45.94
C GLU A 7 25.91 -2.95 -45.29
N PHE A 8 25.58 -1.92 -46.08
CA PHE A 8 24.83 -0.76 -45.57
C PHE A 8 23.41 -1.11 -45.09
N LEU A 9 22.73 -2.00 -45.82
CA LEU A 9 21.41 -2.52 -45.46
C LEU A 9 21.49 -3.40 -44.20
N ARG A 10 22.55 -4.17 -43.99
CA ARG A 10 22.75 -4.93 -42.74
C ARG A 10 22.97 -4.06 -41.54
N ILE A 11 23.73 -2.98 -41.68
CA ILE A 11 23.99 -2.03 -40.60
C ILE A 11 22.71 -1.27 -40.24
N LEU A 12 21.89 -0.88 -41.21
CA LEU A 12 20.60 -0.23 -41.00
C LEU A 12 19.60 -1.16 -40.30
N LEU A 13 19.57 -2.44 -40.65
CA LEU A 13 18.70 -3.43 -40.00
C LEU A 13 19.12 -3.71 -38.55
N LEU A 14 20.43 -3.74 -38.26
CA LEU A 14 20.94 -3.94 -36.90
C LEU A 14 20.71 -2.69 -36.03
N ALA A 15 20.73 -1.48 -36.58
CA ALA A 15 20.44 -0.25 -35.86
C ALA A 15 18.96 -0.16 -35.43
N GLN A 16 18.05 -0.76 -36.17
CA GLN A 16 16.63 -0.74 -35.83
C GLN A 16 16.28 -1.68 -34.65
N ILE A 17 17.10 -2.71 -34.39
CA ILE A 17 16.88 -3.63 -33.26
C ILE A 17 17.24 -2.96 -31.93
N PHE A 18 18.15 -2.00 -31.93
CA PHE A 18 18.55 -1.26 -30.72
C PHE A 18 17.56 -0.17 -30.28
N PHE A 19 16.65 0.28 -31.16
CA PHE A 19 15.65 1.29 -30.81
C PHE A 19 14.36 0.73 -30.19
N PHE A 20 14.21 -0.61 -30.14
CA PHE A 20 13.07 -1.26 -29.49
C PHE A 20 13.38 -1.76 -28.07
N SER A 21 14.43 -1.24 -27.45
CA SER A 21 14.53 -1.34 -25.98
C SER A 21 13.46 -0.44 -25.39
N GLY A 22 12.25 -1.03 -25.27
CA GLY A 22 11.15 -0.37 -24.61
C GLY A 22 11.63 0.13 -23.25
N THR A 23 11.73 1.42 -23.10
CA THR A 23 11.72 2.05 -21.79
C THR A 23 10.41 1.63 -21.16
N ASN A 24 10.46 0.62 -20.30
CA ASN A 24 9.42 0.44 -19.31
C ASN A 24 9.42 1.76 -18.52
N LEU A 25 8.53 2.66 -18.88
CA LEU A 25 8.12 3.73 -18.01
C LEU A 25 7.52 3.03 -16.80
N VAL A 26 8.35 2.84 -15.78
CA VAL A 26 7.87 2.57 -14.44
C VAL A 26 7.01 3.78 -14.13
N SER A 27 5.71 3.62 -14.29
CA SER A 27 4.74 4.55 -13.75
C SER A 27 4.98 4.50 -12.25
N SER A 28 5.71 5.49 -11.73
CA SER A 28 5.68 5.79 -10.31
C SER A 28 4.25 6.24 -10.06
N GLU A 29 3.41 5.34 -9.55
CA GLU A 29 2.17 5.77 -8.94
C GLU A 29 2.56 6.72 -7.82
N ASP A 30 2.15 7.97 -7.98
CA ASP A 30 2.37 9.03 -7.01
C ASP A 30 1.42 8.76 -5.83
N ASN A 31 1.78 7.76 -5.02
CA ASN A 31 1.06 7.43 -3.81
C ASN A 31 1.22 8.58 -2.84
N THR A 32 0.14 9.29 -2.60
CA THR A 32 0.10 10.44 -1.68
C THR A 32 0.09 10.02 -0.21
N TYR A 33 0.28 8.74 0.11
CA TYR A 33 0.28 8.17 1.45
C TYR A 33 1.51 7.29 1.69
N PHE A 34 1.91 7.14 2.94
CA PHE A 34 3.13 6.42 3.34
C PHE A 34 3.04 4.90 3.18
N LEU A 35 1.89 4.32 3.54
CA LEU A 35 1.68 2.88 3.50
C LEU A 35 0.39 2.55 2.77
N THR A 36 0.48 1.58 1.87
CA THR A 36 -0.68 0.86 1.36
C THR A 36 -1.20 -0.13 2.40
N SER A 37 -2.44 -0.55 2.26
CA SER A 37 -3.02 -1.58 3.12
C SER A 37 -2.24 -2.90 3.04
N GLU A 38 -1.72 -3.28 1.86
CA GLU A 38 -0.87 -4.46 1.67
C GLU A 38 0.46 -4.33 2.42
N SER A 39 1.12 -3.17 2.31
CA SER A 39 2.39 -2.92 3.01
C SER A 39 2.22 -3.01 4.52
N LEU A 40 1.16 -2.39 5.06
CA LEU A 40 0.86 -2.48 6.49
C LEU A 40 0.53 -3.91 6.91
N LEU A 41 -0.23 -4.65 6.10
CA LEU A 41 -0.55 -6.06 6.38
C LEU A 41 0.71 -6.91 6.46
N THR A 42 1.68 -6.68 5.57
CA THR A 42 2.98 -7.36 5.60
C THR A 42 3.71 -7.10 6.91
N TYR A 43 3.77 -5.87 7.38
CA TYR A 43 4.36 -5.55 8.69
C TYR A 43 3.59 -6.19 9.85
N CYS A 44 2.27 -6.17 9.80
CA CYS A 44 1.43 -6.75 10.85
C CYS A 44 1.51 -8.29 10.94
N GLN A 45 1.84 -8.95 9.84
CA GLN A 45 2.03 -10.41 9.80
C GLN A 45 3.46 -10.85 10.08
N SER A 46 4.39 -9.90 10.18
CA SER A 46 5.81 -10.19 10.41
C SER A 46 6.07 -10.64 11.85
N ASN A 47 7.08 -11.50 11.99
CA ASN A 47 7.62 -11.92 13.28
C ASN A 47 8.86 -11.10 13.72
N LEU A 48 9.26 -10.10 12.91
CA LEU A 48 10.38 -9.21 13.22
C LEU A 48 9.92 -8.10 14.17
N PRO A 49 10.56 -7.91 15.33
CA PRO A 49 10.12 -6.91 16.31
C PRO A 49 10.02 -5.49 15.78
N ALA A 50 10.91 -5.10 14.85
CA ALA A 50 10.89 -3.77 14.24
C ALA A 50 9.65 -3.58 13.35
N GLU A 51 9.29 -4.58 12.56
CA GLU A 51 8.13 -4.54 11.67
C GLU A 51 6.81 -4.61 12.47
N ASP A 52 6.77 -5.45 13.49
CA ASP A 52 5.63 -5.49 14.43
C ASP A 52 5.44 -4.13 15.13
N GLY A 53 6.54 -3.48 15.50
CA GLY A 53 6.52 -2.12 16.06
C GLY A 53 5.95 -1.07 15.10
N ILE A 54 6.30 -1.15 13.79
CA ILE A 54 5.71 -0.30 12.75
C ILE A 54 4.19 -0.54 12.68
N CYS A 55 3.78 -1.81 12.63
CA CYS A 55 2.36 -2.16 12.58
C CYS A 55 1.60 -1.57 13.78
N GLN A 56 2.01 -1.90 14.99
CA GLN A 56 1.30 -1.47 16.20
C GLN A 56 1.32 0.05 16.37
N GLY A 57 2.45 0.71 16.07
CA GLY A 57 2.57 2.16 16.14
C GLY A 57 1.68 2.89 15.14
N TYR A 58 1.59 2.38 13.91
CA TYR A 58 0.70 2.92 12.89
C TYR A 58 -0.77 2.82 13.30
N LEU A 59 -1.20 1.64 13.73
CA LEU A 59 -2.59 1.39 14.15
C LEU A 59 -2.96 2.24 15.38
N ALA A 60 -2.05 2.38 16.35
CA ALA A 60 -2.25 3.25 17.49
C ALA A 60 -2.43 4.72 17.06
N GLY A 61 -1.57 5.22 16.16
CA GLY A 61 -1.65 6.59 15.65
C GLY A 61 -2.96 6.89 14.92
N VAL A 62 -3.44 5.96 14.09
CA VAL A 62 -4.75 6.10 13.43
C VAL A 62 -5.87 6.09 14.47
N THR A 63 -5.81 5.21 15.47
CA THR A 63 -6.81 5.16 16.56
C THR A 63 -6.82 6.44 17.38
N ASP A 64 -5.66 7.02 17.69
CA ASP A 64 -5.55 8.31 18.37
C ASP A 64 -6.17 9.45 17.54
N SER A 65 -6.02 9.40 16.21
CA SER A 65 -6.66 10.36 15.31
C SER A 65 -8.19 10.25 15.32
N VAL A 66 -8.72 9.04 15.48
CA VAL A 66 -10.17 8.81 15.69
C VAL A 66 -10.62 9.44 17.00
N TYR A 67 -9.90 9.18 18.11
CA TYR A 67 -10.25 9.74 19.43
C TYR A 67 -10.20 11.27 19.47
N SER A 68 -9.26 11.88 18.74
CA SER A 68 -9.12 13.34 18.72
C SER A 68 -10.08 14.05 17.76
N GLY A 69 -10.89 13.29 17.00
CA GLY A 69 -11.84 13.82 16.02
C GLY A 69 -11.18 14.38 14.76
N HIS A 70 -9.89 14.13 14.52
CA HIS A 70 -9.18 14.63 13.35
C HIS A 70 -9.66 14.01 12.02
N LEU A 71 -10.35 12.87 12.06
CA LEU A 71 -10.92 12.22 10.88
C LEU A 71 -12.29 12.79 10.47
N GLY A 72 -12.74 13.85 11.16
CA GLY A 72 -13.99 14.57 10.86
C GLY A 72 -15.24 13.90 11.46
N ASP A 73 -16.30 14.68 11.55
CA ASP A 73 -17.58 14.29 12.18
C ASP A 73 -18.40 13.26 11.35
N PHE A 74 -17.85 12.82 10.22
CA PHE A 74 -18.55 11.94 9.28
C PHE A 74 -18.50 10.46 9.67
N ILE A 75 -17.65 10.07 10.63
CA ILE A 75 -17.43 8.69 11.01
C ILE A 75 -17.77 8.50 12.48
N SER A 76 -18.88 7.81 12.72
CA SER A 76 -19.30 7.46 14.09
C SER A 76 -18.57 6.20 14.56
N ILE A 77 -17.36 6.38 15.09
CA ILE A 77 -16.53 5.30 15.66
C ILE A 77 -16.36 5.55 17.17
N CYS A 78 -16.76 4.57 17.97
CA CYS A 78 -16.66 4.59 19.41
C CYS A 78 -15.73 3.47 19.90
N VAL A 79 -14.42 3.64 19.72
CA VAL A 79 -13.45 2.66 20.24
C VAL A 79 -13.47 2.67 21.77
N PRO A 80 -13.72 1.53 22.44
CA PRO A 80 -13.76 1.48 23.90
C PRO A 80 -12.39 1.80 24.52
N LYS A 81 -12.42 2.39 25.70
CA LYS A 81 -11.18 2.56 26.49
C LYS A 81 -10.61 1.20 26.87
N GLY A 82 -9.28 1.07 26.74
CA GLY A 82 -8.57 -0.15 27.12
C GLY A 82 -8.39 -1.16 25.99
N VAL A 83 -8.82 -0.86 24.76
CA VAL A 83 -8.45 -1.65 23.58
C VAL A 83 -6.93 -1.62 23.42
N THR A 84 -6.32 -2.79 23.28
CA THR A 84 -4.87 -2.95 23.16
C THR A 84 -4.42 -2.86 21.70
N THR A 85 -3.15 -2.53 21.47
CA THR A 85 -2.55 -2.54 20.13
C THR A 85 -2.58 -3.94 19.49
N THR A 86 -2.53 -4.99 20.29
CA THR A 86 -2.67 -6.38 19.82
C THR A 86 -4.07 -6.66 19.29
N GLU A 87 -5.11 -6.15 19.95
CA GLU A 87 -6.49 -6.26 19.45
C GLU A 87 -6.69 -5.46 18.17
N LEU A 88 -6.13 -4.26 18.08
CA LEU A 88 -6.16 -3.44 16.86
C LEU A 88 -5.45 -4.15 15.70
N LYS A 89 -4.29 -4.76 15.97
CA LYS A 89 -3.55 -5.56 14.99
C LYS A 89 -4.38 -6.74 14.48
N THR A 90 -4.99 -7.49 15.39
CA THR A 90 -5.85 -8.63 15.03
C THR A 90 -7.04 -8.17 14.19
N LEU A 91 -7.67 -7.07 14.55
CA LEU A 91 -8.79 -6.47 13.79
C LEU A 91 -8.35 -6.08 12.38
N PHE A 92 -7.23 -5.37 12.26
CA PHE A 92 -6.72 -4.93 10.96
C PHE A 92 -6.39 -6.12 10.05
N ILE A 93 -5.64 -7.12 10.56
CA ILE A 93 -5.27 -8.32 9.78
C ILE A 93 -6.52 -9.04 9.29
N SER A 94 -7.50 -9.27 10.15
CA SER A 94 -8.74 -9.97 9.78
C SER A 94 -9.50 -9.21 8.71
N TYR A 95 -9.63 -7.90 8.85
CA TYR A 95 -10.36 -7.06 7.92
C TYR A 95 -9.64 -6.97 6.57
N ALA A 96 -8.31 -6.79 6.56
CA ALA A 96 -7.53 -6.72 5.33
C ALA A 96 -7.59 -8.04 4.52
N ILE A 97 -7.56 -9.19 5.19
CA ILE A 97 -7.70 -10.50 4.54
C ILE A 97 -9.10 -10.70 3.95
N GLU A 98 -10.13 -10.18 4.60
CA GLU A 98 -11.52 -10.26 4.14
C GLU A 98 -11.79 -9.40 2.90
N TYR A 99 -11.05 -8.26 2.77
CA TYR A 99 -11.23 -7.28 1.70
C TYR A 99 -9.94 -7.03 0.89
N PRO A 100 -9.40 -8.06 0.20
CA PRO A 100 -8.14 -7.95 -0.54
C PRO A 100 -8.19 -6.96 -1.70
N GLU A 101 -9.38 -6.63 -2.20
CA GLU A 101 -9.57 -5.62 -3.25
C GLU A 101 -9.15 -4.20 -2.83
N PHE A 102 -8.94 -3.97 -1.53
CA PHE A 102 -8.52 -2.67 -1.00
C PHE A 102 -7.02 -2.60 -0.65
N PHE A 103 -6.22 -3.57 -1.07
CA PHE A 103 -4.78 -3.61 -0.76
C PHE A 103 -4.01 -2.38 -1.24
N GLU A 104 -4.40 -1.82 -2.38
CA GLU A 104 -3.77 -0.62 -2.93
C GLU A 104 -4.23 0.70 -2.27
N ARG A 105 -5.25 0.66 -1.43
CA ARG A 105 -5.73 1.84 -0.70
C ARG A 105 -4.74 2.24 0.39
N ALA A 106 -4.84 3.51 0.82
CA ALA A 106 -4.16 3.99 2.01
C ALA A 106 -4.52 3.13 3.24
N ALA A 107 -3.51 2.74 4.00
CA ALA A 107 -3.68 1.83 5.13
C ALA A 107 -4.57 2.39 6.25
N ASP A 108 -4.51 3.71 6.49
CA ASP A 108 -5.37 4.41 7.45
C ASP A 108 -6.85 4.33 7.06
N GLY A 109 -7.16 4.46 5.77
CA GLY A 109 -8.51 4.34 5.24
C GLY A 109 -9.11 2.95 5.49
N LEU A 110 -8.37 1.89 5.13
CA LEU A 110 -8.84 0.53 5.36
C LEU A 110 -8.98 0.22 6.86
N PHE A 111 -8.06 0.69 7.67
CA PHE A 111 -8.13 0.47 9.12
C PHE A 111 -9.26 1.27 9.77
N THR A 112 -9.55 2.47 9.29
CA THR A 112 -10.71 3.24 9.73
C THR A 112 -12.02 2.52 9.42
N ASP A 113 -12.13 1.90 8.23
CA ASP A 113 -13.28 1.06 7.86
C ASP A 113 -13.42 -0.15 8.82
N ALA A 114 -12.30 -0.79 9.18
CA ALA A 114 -12.27 -1.88 10.15
C ALA A 114 -12.74 -1.41 11.55
N LEU A 115 -12.27 -0.26 12.01
CA LEU A 115 -12.70 0.33 13.28
C LEU A 115 -14.19 0.67 13.25
N ALA A 116 -14.70 1.27 12.17
CA ALA A 116 -16.11 1.60 12.01
C ALA A 116 -16.99 0.35 12.03
N SER A 117 -16.53 -0.71 11.36
CA SER A 117 -17.23 -2.01 11.34
C SER A 117 -17.34 -2.65 12.73
N LYS A 118 -16.27 -2.56 13.53
CA LYS A 118 -16.18 -3.20 14.85
C LYS A 118 -16.74 -2.36 15.99
N PHE A 119 -16.55 -1.05 15.93
CA PHE A 119 -16.80 -0.11 17.02
C PHE A 119 -17.73 1.03 16.60
N SER A 120 -18.75 0.71 15.83
CA SER A 120 -19.79 1.71 15.51
C SER A 120 -20.45 2.24 16.78
N CYS A 121 -20.64 3.56 16.84
CA CYS A 121 -21.48 4.14 17.88
C CYS A 121 -22.92 3.75 17.69
#